data_8ac404d696f245f5a4d8245e59a26664
#
_entry.id   8ac404d696f245f5a4d8245e59a26664
#
_cell.length_a   1.000
_cell.length_b   1.000
_cell.length_c   1.000
_cell.angle_alpha   90.00
_cell.angle_beta   90.00
_cell.angle_gamma   90.00
#
_symmetry.space_group_name_H-M   'P 1'
#
loop_
_entity.id
_entity.type
_entity.pdbx_description
1 polymer ?
#
loop_
_entity_poly.entity_id
_entity_poly.type
_entity_poly.pdbx_seq_one_letter_code
_entity_poly.pdbx_strand_id
1 'polypeptide(L)'
;SIRHDFNVPLPEEQAVRFDMVIDAGSLEHIFQFPVAMANLMRLVEPGGHLILITPTNHFSGHGFYQFSPELFYRVLAPENGFRIEQMLATELFPDSFWYEVPDPAAVRGRVILNSCCETYLCVLASRTHAGPIFGALPQQSDYSALWQNRSSVGPAVPPAAQVPNGLSAKLRRH
;
A
#
# COMPACT_ATOMS: atom_id res chain seq x y z
N SER A 1 8.19 18.30 -20.80
CA SER A 1 8.19 16.97 -20.13
C SER A 1 9.42 16.85 -19.26
N ILE A 2 9.28 16.27 -18.08
CA ILE A 2 10.37 15.92 -17.16
C ILE A 2 10.71 14.45 -17.42
N ARG A 3 11.99 14.14 -17.63
CA ARG A 3 12.49 12.76 -17.69
C ARG A 3 13.25 12.48 -16.41
N HIS A 4 12.83 11.46 -15.66
CA HIS A 4 13.45 11.09 -14.40
C HIS A 4 13.31 9.59 -14.16
N ASP A 5 14.38 8.96 -13.64
CA ASP A 5 14.29 7.56 -13.17
C ASP A 5 13.66 7.55 -11.77
N PHE A 6 12.46 6.99 -11.66
CA PHE A 6 11.73 6.93 -10.38
C PHE A 6 12.35 5.98 -9.35
N ASN A 7 13.39 5.21 -9.71
CA ASN A 7 14.18 4.47 -8.72
C ASN A 7 15.09 5.39 -7.88
N VAL A 8 15.28 6.66 -8.26
CA VAL A 8 16.07 7.64 -7.50
C VAL A 8 15.19 8.80 -7.03
N PRO A 9 15.52 9.44 -5.89
CA PRO A 9 14.77 10.60 -5.41
C PRO A 9 14.75 11.74 -6.41
N LEU A 10 13.60 12.39 -6.57
CA LEU A 10 13.47 13.63 -7.32
C LEU A 10 14.31 14.73 -6.65
N PRO A 11 15.19 15.42 -7.40
CA PRO A 11 15.91 16.58 -6.90
C PRO A 11 14.94 17.69 -6.46
N GLU A 12 15.24 18.36 -5.35
CA GLU A 12 14.37 19.45 -4.84
C GLU A 12 14.19 20.59 -5.84
N GLU A 13 15.21 20.86 -6.65
CA GLU A 13 15.19 21.89 -7.69
C GLU A 13 14.23 21.56 -8.85
N GLN A 14 13.86 20.29 -9.00
CA GLN A 14 12.91 19.80 -10.01
C GLN A 14 11.50 19.59 -9.47
N ALA A 15 11.25 20.00 -8.22
CA ALA A 15 9.96 19.81 -7.55
C ALA A 15 8.88 20.75 -8.11
N VAL A 16 8.55 20.57 -9.39
CA VAL A 16 7.29 21.10 -9.95
C VAL A 16 6.16 20.34 -9.26
N ARG A 17 5.18 21.08 -8.75
CA ARG A 17 4.02 20.52 -8.09
C ARG A 17 2.79 20.69 -8.96
N PHE A 18 1.86 19.77 -8.78
CA PHE A 18 0.67 19.71 -9.61
C PHE A 18 -0.58 19.58 -8.73
N ASP A 19 -1.69 20.17 -9.16
CA ASP A 19 -2.99 20.00 -8.50
C ASP A 19 -3.48 18.56 -8.58
N MET A 20 -3.03 17.82 -9.60
CA MET A 20 -3.36 16.40 -9.77
C MET A 20 -2.16 15.63 -10.33
N VAL A 21 -1.87 14.51 -9.68
CA VAL A 21 -0.88 13.52 -10.12
C VAL A 21 -1.59 12.19 -10.32
N ILE A 22 -1.35 11.54 -11.45
CA ILE A 22 -1.96 10.24 -11.79
C ILE A 22 -0.85 9.25 -12.10
N ASP A 23 -0.84 8.13 -11.42
CA ASP A 23 -0.08 6.94 -11.80
C ASP A 23 -1.06 5.82 -12.16
N ALA A 24 -0.97 5.34 -13.39
CA ALA A 24 -1.84 4.31 -13.91
C ALA A 24 -0.99 3.16 -14.48
N GLY A 25 -0.46 2.34 -13.59
CA GLY A 25 0.30 1.16 -13.98
C GLY A 25 1.81 1.40 -14.16
N SER A 26 2.45 2.26 -13.35
CA SER A 26 3.91 2.43 -13.37
C SER A 26 4.58 1.88 -12.11
N LEU A 27 3.99 2.07 -10.94
CA LEU A 27 4.60 1.73 -9.64
C LEU A 27 4.98 0.26 -9.51
N GLU A 28 4.19 -0.64 -10.08
CA GLU A 28 4.45 -2.08 -10.05
C GLU A 28 5.70 -2.50 -10.81
N HIS A 29 6.19 -1.65 -11.73
CA HIS A 29 7.37 -1.88 -12.54
C HIS A 29 8.64 -1.24 -11.98
N ILE A 30 8.56 -0.46 -10.90
CA ILE A 30 9.67 0.27 -10.31
C ILE A 30 10.17 -0.44 -9.07
N PHE A 31 11.41 -0.98 -9.11
CA PHE A 31 11.95 -1.78 -8.03
C PHE A 31 12.07 -1.01 -6.70
N GLN A 32 12.45 0.25 -6.73
CA GLN A 32 12.55 1.12 -5.56
C GLN A 32 11.17 1.75 -5.23
N PHE A 33 10.15 0.92 -5.00
CA PHE A 33 8.78 1.39 -4.73
C PHE A 33 8.69 2.52 -3.70
N PRO A 34 9.36 2.46 -2.51
CA PRO A 34 9.26 3.56 -1.54
C PRO A 34 9.76 4.89 -2.07
N VAL A 35 10.81 4.87 -2.91
CA VAL A 35 11.36 6.07 -3.56
C VAL A 35 10.38 6.60 -4.60
N ALA A 36 9.87 5.72 -5.47
CA ALA A 36 8.89 6.09 -6.49
C ALA A 36 7.62 6.69 -5.87
N MET A 37 7.10 6.05 -4.83
CA MET A 37 5.94 6.55 -4.10
C MET A 37 6.19 7.92 -3.46
N ALA A 38 7.35 8.12 -2.82
CA ALA A 38 7.73 9.41 -2.26
C ALA A 38 7.85 10.49 -3.35
N ASN A 39 8.36 10.15 -4.53
CA ASN A 39 8.42 11.06 -5.67
C ASN A 39 7.02 11.50 -6.11
N LEU A 40 6.08 10.57 -6.31
CA LEU A 40 4.69 10.90 -6.65
C LEU A 40 4.05 11.80 -5.60
N MET A 41 4.20 11.47 -4.32
CA MET A 41 3.65 12.26 -3.21
C MET A 41 4.22 13.69 -3.17
N ARG A 42 5.52 13.88 -3.48
CA ARG A 42 6.15 15.20 -3.54
C ARG A 42 5.65 16.06 -4.70
N LEU A 43 5.27 15.43 -5.81
CA LEU A 43 4.74 16.12 -6.98
C LEU A 43 3.34 16.70 -6.79
N VAL A 44 2.59 16.27 -5.77
CA VAL A 44 1.25 16.79 -5.49
C VAL A 44 1.35 18.10 -4.68
N GLU A 45 0.66 19.17 -5.08
CA GLU A 45 0.51 20.38 -4.26
C GLU A 45 -0.30 20.13 -2.97
N PRO A 46 -0.05 20.84 -1.87
CA PRO A 46 -1.01 20.90 -0.77
C PRO A 46 -2.40 21.36 -1.25
N GLY A 47 -3.42 20.58 -0.99
CA GLY A 47 -4.78 20.76 -1.53
C GLY A 47 -5.01 20.03 -2.86
N GLY A 48 -3.97 19.49 -3.49
CA GLY A 48 -4.07 18.68 -4.70
C GLY A 48 -4.37 17.20 -4.43
N HIS A 49 -4.43 16.41 -5.50
CA HIS A 49 -4.88 15.02 -5.46
C HIS A 49 -3.87 14.07 -6.10
N LEU A 50 -3.80 12.87 -5.57
CA LEU A 50 -3.08 11.73 -6.12
C LEU A 50 -4.09 10.64 -6.50
N ILE A 51 -4.02 10.18 -7.74
CA ILE A 51 -4.79 9.03 -8.23
C ILE A 51 -3.81 7.92 -8.57
N LEU A 52 -4.04 6.74 -8.00
CA LEU A 52 -3.27 5.53 -8.30
C LEU A 52 -4.20 4.45 -8.85
N ILE A 53 -3.78 3.81 -9.93
CA ILE A 53 -4.45 2.62 -10.49
C ILE A 53 -3.39 1.54 -10.58
N THR A 54 -3.47 0.53 -9.71
CA THR A 54 -2.41 -0.46 -9.52
C THR A 54 -2.94 -1.88 -9.43
N PRO A 55 -2.16 -2.89 -9.85
CA PRO A 55 -2.54 -4.29 -9.70
C PRO A 55 -2.56 -4.70 -8.21
N THR A 56 -3.59 -5.45 -7.79
CA THR A 56 -3.67 -5.97 -6.43
C THR A 56 -3.73 -7.49 -6.34
N ASN A 57 -4.40 -8.16 -7.27
CA ASN A 57 -4.58 -9.62 -7.22
C ASN A 57 -4.54 -10.24 -8.62
N HIS A 58 -4.08 -11.49 -8.73
CA HIS A 58 -3.95 -12.27 -9.97
C HIS A 58 -3.03 -11.66 -11.05
N PHE A 59 -2.09 -10.81 -10.66
CA PHE A 59 -1.09 -10.19 -11.54
C PHE A 59 0.33 -10.75 -11.33
N SER A 60 0.49 -12.01 -10.92
CA SER A 60 1.79 -12.59 -10.58
C SER A 60 2.83 -12.59 -11.72
N GLY A 61 2.40 -12.46 -12.96
CA GLY A 61 3.27 -12.34 -14.14
C GLY A 61 3.48 -10.90 -14.62
N HIS A 62 2.99 -9.88 -13.88
CA HIS A 62 2.99 -8.49 -14.31
C HIS A 62 3.75 -7.59 -13.31
N GLY A 63 4.93 -7.11 -13.73
CA GLY A 63 5.76 -6.25 -12.91
C GLY A 63 6.43 -6.95 -11.71
N PHE A 64 6.96 -6.16 -10.80
CA PHE A 64 7.58 -6.62 -9.55
C PHE A 64 6.60 -6.77 -8.41
N TYR A 65 5.52 -5.97 -8.41
CA TYR A 65 4.64 -5.82 -7.26
C TYR A 65 3.17 -6.01 -7.60
N GLN A 66 2.45 -6.59 -6.65
CA GLN A 66 1.01 -6.51 -6.49
C GLN A 66 0.77 -5.84 -5.13
N PHE A 67 -0.10 -4.84 -5.07
CA PHE A 67 -0.21 -3.98 -3.90
C PHE A 67 -1.42 -4.34 -3.04
N SER A 68 -1.21 -4.37 -1.74
CA SER A 68 -2.31 -4.52 -0.78
C SER A 68 -2.98 -3.18 -0.47
N PRO A 69 -4.28 -3.14 -0.14
CA PRO A 69 -4.94 -1.94 0.37
C PRO A 69 -4.26 -1.35 1.60
N GLU A 70 -3.79 -2.20 2.51
CA GLU A 70 -3.08 -1.81 3.73
C GLU A 70 -1.92 -0.88 3.44
N LEU A 71 -1.13 -1.17 2.39
CA LEU A 71 0.03 -0.37 2.03
C LEU A 71 -0.36 1.09 1.79
N PHE A 72 -1.38 1.33 0.95
CA PHE A 72 -1.78 2.70 0.61
C PHE A 72 -2.41 3.43 1.78
N TYR A 73 -3.21 2.76 2.61
CA TYR A 73 -3.74 3.36 3.83
C TYR A 73 -2.66 3.78 4.81
N ARG A 74 -1.52 3.08 4.87
CA ARG A 74 -0.38 3.44 5.76
C ARG A 74 0.53 4.48 5.13
N VAL A 75 0.71 4.45 3.82
CA VAL A 75 1.56 5.39 3.08
C VAL A 75 0.88 6.75 2.92
N LEU A 76 -0.39 6.77 2.52
CA LEU A 76 -1.19 7.97 2.29
C LEU A 76 -1.98 8.38 3.55
N ALA A 77 -1.28 8.38 4.68
CA ALA A 77 -1.81 8.70 6.00
C ALA A 77 -1.55 10.16 6.39
N PRO A 78 -2.27 10.69 7.38
CA PRO A 78 -2.09 12.07 7.86
C PRO A 78 -0.66 12.40 8.28
N GLU A 79 0.09 11.44 8.82
CA GLU A 79 1.48 11.60 9.23
C GLU A 79 2.40 11.94 8.05
N ASN A 80 2.02 11.53 6.83
CA ASN A 80 2.69 11.84 5.57
C ASN A 80 2.04 13.01 4.81
N GLY A 81 1.07 13.71 5.44
CA GLY A 81 0.37 14.85 4.86
C GLY A 81 -0.69 14.48 3.82
N PHE A 82 -1.22 13.26 3.86
CA PHE A 82 -2.25 12.78 2.94
C PHE A 82 -3.49 12.25 3.67
N ARG A 83 -4.57 12.13 2.92
CA ARG A 83 -5.80 11.45 3.34
C ARG A 83 -6.39 10.72 2.14
N ILE A 84 -6.71 9.43 2.30
CA ILE A 84 -7.46 8.70 1.30
C ILE A 84 -8.92 9.18 1.34
N GLU A 85 -9.41 9.63 0.19
CA GLU A 85 -10.79 10.03 -0.02
C GLU A 85 -11.64 8.82 -0.43
N GLN A 86 -11.06 7.97 -1.28
CA GLN A 86 -11.73 6.77 -1.77
C GLN A 86 -10.71 5.71 -2.18
N MET A 87 -11.00 4.46 -1.88
CA MET A 87 -10.30 3.32 -2.42
C MET A 87 -11.30 2.32 -2.96
N LEU A 88 -11.15 1.97 -4.22
CA LEU A 88 -12.02 1.04 -4.93
C LEU A 88 -11.22 -0.13 -5.47
N ALA A 89 -11.82 -1.31 -5.50
CA ALA A 89 -11.32 -2.47 -6.22
C ALA A 89 -12.27 -2.84 -7.36
N THR A 90 -11.73 -3.29 -8.50
CA THR A 90 -12.50 -3.79 -9.62
C THR A 90 -11.78 -4.93 -10.30
N GLU A 91 -12.54 -5.94 -10.73
CA GLU A 91 -12.03 -7.08 -11.50
C GLU A 91 -12.03 -6.75 -13.01
N LEU A 92 -11.05 -7.29 -13.74
CA LEU A 92 -10.92 -7.04 -15.18
C LEU A 92 -11.76 -8.03 -16.00
N PHE A 93 -13.06 -7.87 -15.97
CA PHE A 93 -13.96 -8.56 -16.91
C PHE A 93 -15.14 -7.66 -17.28
N PRO A 94 -15.86 -7.92 -18.38
CA PRO A 94 -17.02 -7.14 -18.77
C PRO A 94 -18.07 -7.09 -17.66
N ASP A 95 -18.65 -5.90 -17.44
CA ASP A 95 -19.71 -5.65 -16.45
C ASP A 95 -19.30 -5.88 -14.99
N SER A 96 -18.00 -5.82 -14.67
CA SER A 96 -17.51 -5.94 -13.30
C SER A 96 -17.96 -4.75 -12.43
N PHE A 97 -18.16 -5.02 -11.14
CA PHE A 97 -18.54 -4.01 -10.16
C PHE A 97 -17.32 -3.31 -9.57
N TRP A 98 -17.54 -2.14 -9.01
CA TRP A 98 -16.60 -1.42 -8.17
C TRP A 98 -16.93 -1.68 -6.71
N TYR A 99 -15.97 -2.12 -5.95
CA TYR A 99 -16.11 -2.43 -4.53
C TYR A 99 -15.33 -1.40 -3.72
N GLU A 100 -15.99 -0.77 -2.75
CA GLU A 100 -15.30 0.08 -1.80
C GLU A 100 -14.43 -0.77 -0.87
N VAL A 101 -13.18 -0.37 -0.69
CA VAL A 101 -12.20 -1.06 0.14
C VAL A 101 -11.97 -0.23 1.41
N PRO A 102 -12.44 -0.69 2.60
CA PRO A 102 -12.30 0.05 3.84
C PRO A 102 -10.87 0.03 4.38
N ASP A 103 -10.54 1.00 5.25
CA ASP A 103 -9.28 0.99 5.99
C ASP A 103 -9.22 -0.22 6.95
N PRO A 104 -8.20 -1.10 6.86
CA PRO A 104 -7.99 -2.20 7.78
C PRO A 104 -7.94 -1.77 9.25
N ALA A 105 -7.42 -0.58 9.57
CA ALA A 105 -7.43 -0.06 10.93
C ALA A 105 -8.84 0.28 11.42
N ALA A 106 -9.72 0.81 10.55
CA ALA A 106 -11.10 1.11 10.89
C ALA A 106 -11.93 -0.15 11.15
N VAL A 107 -11.74 -1.20 10.37
CA VAL A 107 -12.41 -2.50 10.56
C VAL A 107 -11.73 -3.38 11.60
N ARG A 108 -10.60 -2.95 12.16
CA ARG A 108 -9.80 -3.66 13.17
C ARG A 108 -9.41 -5.08 12.74
N GLY A 109 -9.10 -5.25 11.46
CA GLY A 109 -8.74 -6.54 10.90
C GLY A 109 -8.22 -6.44 9.48
N ARG A 110 -7.77 -7.57 8.94
CA ARG A 110 -7.28 -7.62 7.55
C ARG A 110 -8.44 -7.51 6.58
N VAL A 111 -8.31 -6.63 5.60
CA VAL A 111 -9.20 -6.60 4.44
C VAL A 111 -8.69 -7.61 3.43
N ILE A 112 -9.47 -8.65 3.21
CA ILE A 112 -9.13 -9.74 2.29
C ILE A 112 -9.92 -9.55 1.01
N LEU A 113 -9.22 -9.34 -0.09
CA LEU A 113 -9.80 -9.27 -1.43
C LEU A 113 -9.66 -10.64 -2.10
N ASN A 114 -10.77 -11.37 -2.19
CA ASN A 114 -10.84 -12.62 -2.92
C ASN A 114 -11.48 -12.34 -4.28
N SER A 115 -10.73 -12.57 -5.35
CA SER A 115 -11.22 -12.45 -6.72
C SER A 115 -10.83 -13.70 -7.52
N CYS A 116 -11.49 -13.94 -8.63
CA CYS A 116 -11.20 -15.08 -9.52
C CYS A 116 -10.38 -14.65 -10.74
N CYS A 117 -10.10 -13.38 -10.92
CA CYS A 117 -9.36 -12.82 -12.04
C CYS A 117 -8.53 -11.60 -11.61
N GLU A 118 -7.82 -11.03 -12.55
CA GLU A 118 -7.03 -9.82 -12.39
C GLU A 118 -7.87 -8.71 -11.78
N THR A 119 -7.32 -8.08 -10.74
CA THR A 119 -8.05 -7.07 -9.95
C THR A 119 -7.16 -5.85 -9.75
N TYR A 120 -7.70 -4.68 -10.06
CA TYR A 120 -7.05 -3.39 -9.79
C TYR A 120 -7.57 -2.73 -8.52
N LEU A 121 -6.68 -1.98 -7.87
CA LEU A 121 -7.03 -0.95 -6.90
C LEU A 121 -6.98 0.42 -7.57
N CYS A 122 -8.02 1.23 -7.32
CA CYS A 122 -8.07 2.64 -7.65
C CYS A 122 -8.09 3.43 -6.34
N VAL A 123 -7.09 4.26 -6.12
CA VAL A 123 -6.93 5.05 -4.91
C VAL A 123 -6.99 6.52 -5.26
N LEU A 124 -7.91 7.25 -4.64
CA LEU A 124 -7.97 8.72 -4.66
C LEU A 124 -7.55 9.23 -3.30
N ALA A 125 -6.52 10.05 -3.25
CA ALA A 125 -6.05 10.69 -2.02
C ALA A 125 -5.85 12.19 -2.24
N SER A 126 -6.11 12.99 -1.20
CA SER A 126 -5.81 14.41 -1.15
C SER A 126 -4.54 14.67 -0.33
N ARG A 127 -3.72 15.63 -0.77
CA ARG A 127 -2.62 16.16 0.03
C ARG A 127 -3.14 17.26 0.94
N THR A 128 -3.15 17.01 2.24
CA THR A 128 -3.73 17.92 3.24
C THR A 128 -2.77 19.03 3.68
N HIS A 129 -1.48 18.76 3.72
CA HIS A 129 -0.45 19.73 4.07
C HIS A 129 0.94 19.34 3.54
N ALA A 130 1.86 20.30 3.51
CA ALA A 130 3.27 20.03 3.27
C ALA A 130 3.93 19.50 4.55
N GLY A 131 4.60 18.36 4.47
CA GLY A 131 5.30 17.75 5.59
C GLY A 131 6.33 16.75 5.09
N PRO A 132 7.14 16.18 5.99
CA PRO A 132 8.10 15.14 5.63
C PRO A 132 7.34 13.89 5.18
N ILE A 133 7.69 13.38 3.99
CA ILE A 133 7.18 12.11 3.48
C ILE A 133 8.06 11.00 4.05
N PHE A 134 7.43 9.99 4.66
CA PHE A 134 8.11 8.88 5.32
C PHE A 134 9.07 9.33 6.46
N GLY A 135 8.71 10.41 7.17
CA GLY A 135 9.39 10.79 8.41
C GLY A 135 9.31 9.70 9.48
N ALA A 136 8.23 8.91 9.47
CA ALA A 136 8.11 7.63 10.14
C ALA A 136 7.79 6.54 9.10
N LEU A 137 8.42 5.38 9.20
CA LEU A 137 8.16 4.27 8.30
C LEU A 137 6.75 3.70 8.55
N PRO A 138 5.96 3.43 7.51
CA PRO A 138 4.65 2.81 7.63
C PRO A 138 4.73 1.46 8.36
N GLN A 139 3.78 1.22 9.26
CA GLN A 139 3.66 -0.03 10.00
C GLN A 139 2.31 -0.67 9.69
N GLN A 140 2.29 -1.99 9.51
CA GLN A 140 1.05 -2.71 9.30
C GLN A 140 0.14 -2.61 10.54
N SER A 141 -1.14 -2.33 10.34
CA SER A 141 -2.09 -1.97 11.41
C SER A 141 -2.28 -3.06 12.47
N ASP A 142 -2.32 -4.35 12.09
CA ASP A 142 -2.47 -5.46 13.01
C ASP A 142 -1.22 -5.65 13.91
N TYR A 143 -0.01 -5.42 13.40
CA TYR A 143 1.21 -5.45 14.20
C TYR A 143 1.30 -4.28 15.17
N SER A 144 0.91 -3.08 14.75
CA SER A 144 0.87 -1.89 15.62
C SER A 144 -0.06 -2.11 16.81
N ALA A 145 -1.26 -2.69 16.58
CA ALA A 145 -2.21 -3.03 17.62
C ALA A 145 -1.66 -4.10 18.59
N LEU A 146 -0.97 -5.13 18.07
CA LEU A 146 -0.36 -6.17 18.89
C LEU A 146 0.77 -5.65 19.77
N TRP A 147 1.59 -4.73 19.26
CA TRP A 147 2.70 -4.15 20.03
C TRP A 147 2.21 -3.20 21.11
N GLN A 148 1.21 -2.37 20.83
CA GLN A 148 0.58 -1.51 21.84
C GLN A 148 -0.02 -2.33 22.99
N ASN A 149 -0.68 -3.44 22.69
CA ASN A 149 -1.22 -4.34 23.71
C ASN A 149 -0.11 -5.06 24.52
N ARG A 150 1.05 -5.35 23.93
CA ARG A 150 2.20 -5.94 24.64
C ARG A 150 2.93 -4.95 25.52
N SER A 151 2.97 -3.69 25.18
CA SER A 151 3.60 -2.64 26.00
C SER A 151 2.80 -2.33 27.28
N SER A 152 1.52 -2.69 27.32
CA SER A 152 0.66 -2.58 28.50
C SER A 152 0.72 -3.80 29.44
N VAL A 153 1.30 -4.93 28.97
CA VAL A 153 1.52 -6.14 29.78
C VAL A 153 3.03 -6.30 29.92
N GLY A 154 3.56 -6.18 31.14
CA GLY A 154 4.99 -6.38 31.46
C GLY A 154 5.52 -7.72 30.91
N PRO A 155 6.83 -7.94 30.83
CA PRO A 155 7.43 -9.04 30.08
C PRO A 155 6.97 -10.42 30.61
N ALA A 156 5.95 -10.96 29.99
CA ALA A 156 5.61 -12.37 30.14
C ALA A 156 6.56 -13.18 29.25
N VAL A 157 7.46 -13.91 29.85
CA VAL A 157 8.30 -14.91 29.17
C VAL A 157 7.34 -15.92 28.53
N PRO A 158 7.32 -16.09 27.20
CA PRO A 158 6.48 -17.10 26.58
C PRO A 158 7.00 -18.48 27.00
N PRO A 159 6.13 -19.45 27.36
CA PRO A 159 6.53 -20.83 27.54
C PRO A 159 7.15 -21.33 26.23
N ALA A 160 8.28 -22.03 26.32
CA ALA A 160 8.96 -22.62 25.18
C ALA A 160 7.96 -23.43 24.35
N ALA A 161 7.78 -23.06 23.09
CA ALA A 161 6.92 -23.80 22.17
C ALA A 161 7.48 -25.22 22.01
N GLN A 162 6.76 -26.21 22.51
CA GLN A 162 7.03 -27.60 22.16
C GLN A 162 6.71 -27.76 20.67
N VAL A 163 7.75 -28.00 19.87
CA VAL A 163 7.60 -28.36 18.45
C VAL A 163 6.98 -29.76 18.40
N PRO A 164 5.82 -29.96 17.82
CA PRO A 164 5.29 -31.30 17.63
C PRO A 164 6.18 -32.05 16.63
N ASN A 165 6.77 -33.16 17.05
CA ASN A 165 7.42 -34.10 16.15
C ASN A 165 6.36 -34.70 15.23
N GLY A 166 6.55 -34.52 13.91
CA GLY A 166 5.89 -35.31 12.88
C GLY A 166 4.85 -34.58 12.02
N LEU A 167 5.31 -33.89 11.01
CA LEU A 167 4.56 -33.73 9.75
C LEU A 167 5.46 -34.16 8.59
N SER A 168 5.35 -35.45 8.22
CA SER A 168 5.82 -35.92 6.92
C SER A 168 4.84 -35.43 5.85
N ALA A 169 5.26 -34.43 5.07
CA ALA A 169 4.52 -33.96 3.91
C ALA A 169 4.57 -35.03 2.80
N LYS A 170 3.46 -35.74 2.57
CA LYS A 170 3.27 -36.51 1.34
C LYS A 170 2.92 -35.51 0.22
N LEU A 171 3.90 -35.20 -0.63
CA LEU A 171 3.66 -34.60 -1.94
C LEU A 171 2.93 -35.61 -2.82
N ARG A 172 1.69 -35.38 -3.15
CA ARG A 172 1.01 -36.04 -4.27
C ARG A 172 1.27 -35.23 -5.53
N ARG A 173 1.96 -35.88 -6.49
CA ARG A 173 2.02 -35.42 -7.90
C ARG A 173 0.68 -35.75 -8.55
N HIS A 174 0.09 -34.75 -9.19
CA HIS A 174 -0.84 -34.93 -10.30
C HIS A 174 -0.36 -34.10 -11.46
#